data_5b705b0079699a942236d6208ee72932
#
_entry.id   5b705b0079699a942236d6208ee72932
#
_cell.length_a   1.000
_cell.length_b   1.000
_cell.length_c   1.000
_cell.angle_alpha   90.00
_cell.angle_beta   90.00
_cell.angle_gamma   90.00
#
_symmetry.space_group_name_H-M   'P 1'
#
loop_
_entity.id
_entity.type
_entity.pdbx_description
1 polymer ?
#
loop_
_entity_poly.entity_id
_entity_poly.type
_entity_poly.pdbx_seq_one_letter_code
_entity_poly.pdbx_strand_id
1 'polypeptide(L)'
;MIQVPEKRHRFSLSKGQAELLQDSLILGSEALDTGIEQPNGTVQYDLSHVELEDLIESLAAAINHADSKELEVRLDKICQQLEKALG
;
A
#
# COMPACT_ATOMS: atom_id res chain seq x y z
N MET A 1 31.43 -8.58 9.25
CA MET A 1 30.44 -8.35 8.19
C MET A 1 29.57 -7.16 8.56
N ILE A 2 29.54 -6.15 7.72
CA ILE A 2 28.71 -4.98 7.97
C ILE A 2 27.32 -5.24 7.45
N GLN A 3 26.34 -5.29 8.34
CA GLN A 3 24.95 -5.39 7.93
C GLN A 3 24.41 -3.97 7.82
N VAL A 4 24.00 -3.62 6.61
CA VAL A 4 23.27 -2.37 6.40
C VAL A 4 21.83 -2.62 6.84
N PRO A 5 21.32 -1.89 7.84
CA PRO A 5 19.94 -2.10 8.26
C PRO A 5 18.99 -1.81 7.11
N GLU A 6 18.05 -2.72 6.90
CA GLU A 6 17.05 -2.55 5.87
C GLU A 6 16.19 -1.34 6.18
N LYS A 7 16.00 -0.47 5.19
CA LYS A 7 15.17 0.71 5.37
C LYS A 7 13.70 0.30 5.46
N ARG A 8 13.06 0.72 6.53
CA ARG A 8 11.65 0.42 6.78
C ARG A 8 10.80 1.66 6.57
N HIS A 9 9.61 1.46 6.04
CA HIS A 9 8.65 2.53 5.80
C HIS A 9 7.34 2.22 6.53
N ARG A 10 6.92 3.16 7.34
CA ARG A 10 5.66 3.05 8.08
C ARG A 10 4.64 4.01 7.49
N PHE A 11 3.43 3.53 7.31
CA PHE A 11 2.33 4.37 6.84
C PHE A 11 1.02 3.79 7.34
N SER A 12 -0.02 4.62 7.31
CA SER A 12 -1.34 4.20 7.74
C SER A 12 -2.35 4.52 6.65
N LEU A 13 -3.33 3.64 6.49
CA LEU A 13 -4.46 3.84 5.60
C LEU A 13 -5.74 3.75 6.42
N SER A 14 -6.80 4.42 5.97
CA SER A 14 -8.11 4.19 6.57
C SER A 14 -8.54 2.75 6.32
N LYS A 15 -9.44 2.25 7.14
CA LYS A 15 -9.93 0.88 6.98
C LYS A 15 -10.52 0.67 5.58
N GLY A 16 -11.29 1.63 5.09
CA GLY A 16 -11.87 1.57 3.75
C GLY A 16 -10.82 1.54 2.65
N GLN A 17 -9.76 2.35 2.80
CA GLN A 17 -8.66 2.34 1.85
C GLN A 17 -7.90 1.02 1.87
N ALA A 18 -7.69 0.46 3.05
CA ALA A 18 -7.00 -0.82 3.19
C ALA A 18 -7.80 -1.95 2.55
N GLU A 19 -9.11 -1.97 2.74
CA GLU A 19 -9.99 -2.95 2.12
C GLU A 19 -9.99 -2.82 0.60
N LEU A 20 -10.08 -1.59 0.10
CA LEU A 20 -10.07 -1.34 -1.34
C LEU A 20 -8.75 -1.80 -1.96
N LEU A 21 -7.65 -1.51 -1.31
CA LEU A 21 -6.33 -1.92 -1.78
C LEU A 21 -6.22 -3.44 -1.85
N GLN A 22 -6.65 -4.12 -0.81
CA GLN A 22 -6.62 -5.58 -0.75
C GLN A 22 -7.48 -6.21 -1.85
N ASP A 23 -8.68 -5.66 -2.08
CA ASP A 23 -9.59 -6.16 -3.11
C ASP A 23 -9.08 -5.90 -4.53
N SER A 24 -8.31 -4.83 -4.72
CA SER A 24 -7.83 -4.43 -6.04
C SER A 24 -6.57 -5.16 -6.46
N LEU A 25 -5.79 -5.68 -5.51
CA LEU A 25 -4.54 -6.37 -5.80
C LEU A 25 -4.76 -7.88 -5.80
N ILE A 26 -4.54 -8.50 -6.96
CA ILE A 26 -4.66 -9.95 -7.12
C ILE A 26 -3.37 -10.64 -6.69
N LEU A 27 -2.22 -10.00 -6.96
CA LEU A 27 -0.90 -10.52 -6.62
C LEU A 27 -0.20 -9.55 -5.69
N GLY A 28 0.64 -10.07 -4.82
CA GLY A 28 1.43 -9.23 -3.92
C GLY A 28 0.70 -8.80 -2.66
N SER A 29 -0.41 -9.43 -2.34
CA SER A 29 -1.17 -9.12 -1.13
C SER A 29 -0.47 -9.54 0.16
N GLU A 30 0.62 -10.29 0.07
CA GLU A 30 1.37 -10.73 1.25
C GLU A 30 1.85 -9.56 2.11
N ALA A 31 2.30 -8.49 1.47
CA ALA A 31 2.72 -7.28 2.19
C ALA A 31 1.56 -6.66 2.96
N LEU A 32 0.34 -6.80 2.47
CA LEU A 32 -0.85 -6.24 3.10
C LEU A 32 -1.29 -7.05 4.33
N ASP A 33 -0.88 -8.32 4.42
CA ASP A 33 -1.20 -9.16 5.56
C ASP A 33 -0.47 -8.71 6.83
N THR A 34 0.57 -7.87 6.68
CA THR A 34 1.31 -7.33 7.82
C THR A 34 0.62 -6.13 8.46
N GLY A 35 -0.49 -5.66 7.88
CA GLY A 35 -1.23 -4.52 8.41
C GLY A 35 -1.81 -4.80 9.78
N ILE A 36 -1.68 -3.83 10.69
CA ILE A 36 -2.20 -3.93 12.05
C ILE A 36 -3.32 -2.91 12.23
N GLU A 37 -4.51 -3.40 12.52
CA GLU A 37 -5.66 -2.54 12.75
C GLU A 37 -5.50 -1.78 14.06
N GLN A 38 -5.70 -0.47 13.99
CA GLN A 38 -5.55 0.42 15.13
C GLN A 38 -6.91 0.78 15.73
N PRO A 39 -6.96 1.13 17.03
CA PRO A 39 -8.22 1.52 17.67
C PRO A 39 -8.91 2.73 17.03
N ASN A 40 -8.14 3.58 16.32
CA ASN A 40 -8.69 4.78 15.69
C ASN A 40 -9.31 4.51 14.31
N GLY A 41 -9.42 3.26 13.91
CA GLY A 41 -10.03 2.88 12.62
C GLY A 41 -9.09 2.93 11.43
N THR A 42 -7.79 3.03 11.67
CA THR A 42 -6.79 2.95 10.60
C THR A 42 -6.07 1.60 10.64
N VAL A 43 -5.38 1.28 9.55
CA VAL A 43 -4.53 0.10 9.47
C VAL A 43 -3.10 0.58 9.24
N GLN A 44 -2.20 0.17 10.12
CA GLN A 44 -0.80 0.58 10.05
C GLN A 44 0.03 -0.52 9.39
N TYR A 45 0.91 -0.10 8.49
CA TYR A 45 1.82 -0.99 7.77
C TYR A 45 3.27 -0.62 8.05
N ASP A 46 4.12 -1.63 8.07
CA ASP A 46 5.57 -1.46 8.20
C ASP A 46 6.23 -2.36 7.16
N LEU A 47 6.62 -1.78 6.04
CA LEU A 47 7.14 -2.51 4.89
C LEU A 47 8.59 -2.14 4.61
N SER A 48 9.34 -3.10 4.03
CA SER A 48 10.66 -2.79 3.52
C SER A 48 10.53 -1.91 2.27
N HIS A 49 11.64 -1.29 1.89
CA HIS A 49 11.67 -0.44 0.69
C HIS A 49 11.23 -1.21 -0.56
N VAL A 50 11.73 -2.44 -0.72
CA VAL A 50 11.37 -3.29 -1.86
C VAL A 50 9.89 -3.67 -1.84
N GLU A 51 9.39 -4.04 -0.67
CA GLU A 51 7.97 -4.39 -0.52
C GLU A 51 7.06 -3.21 -0.88
N LEU A 52 7.44 -2.02 -0.44
CA LEU A 52 6.65 -0.82 -0.72
C LEU A 52 6.70 -0.46 -2.20
N GLU A 53 7.88 -0.56 -2.84
CA GLU A 53 8.00 -0.33 -4.29
C GLU A 53 7.15 -1.31 -5.08
N ASP A 54 7.19 -2.59 -4.72
CA ASP A 54 6.38 -3.61 -5.39
C ASP A 54 4.89 -3.34 -5.23
N LEU A 55 4.49 -2.88 -4.06
CA LEU A 55 3.10 -2.54 -3.79
C LEU A 55 2.66 -1.35 -4.65
N ILE A 56 3.50 -0.33 -4.78
CA ILE A 56 3.20 0.83 -5.62
C ILE A 56 3.06 0.42 -7.08
N GLU A 57 3.95 -0.43 -7.58
CA GLU A 57 3.88 -0.94 -8.95
C GLU A 57 2.59 -1.73 -9.20
N SER A 58 2.24 -2.61 -8.26
CA SER A 58 1.01 -3.39 -8.36
C SER A 58 -0.22 -2.49 -8.36
N LEU A 59 -0.19 -1.45 -7.54
CA LEU A 59 -1.29 -0.49 -7.46
C LEU A 59 -1.40 0.33 -8.74
N ALA A 60 -0.27 0.75 -9.31
CA ALA A 60 -0.27 1.46 -10.59
C ALA A 60 -0.90 0.63 -11.70
N ALA A 61 -0.60 -0.68 -11.73
CA ALA A 61 -1.22 -1.59 -12.68
C ALA A 61 -2.74 -1.69 -12.45
N ALA A 62 -3.17 -1.75 -11.20
CA ALA A 62 -4.60 -1.79 -10.87
C ALA A 62 -5.32 -0.51 -11.31
N ILE A 63 -4.66 0.64 -11.19
CA ILE A 63 -5.21 1.92 -11.66
C ILE A 63 -5.43 1.89 -13.16
N ASN A 64 -4.48 1.35 -13.92
CA ASN A 64 -4.57 1.24 -15.37
C ASN A 64 -5.70 0.32 -15.83
N HIS A 65 -6.11 -0.62 -15.00
CA HIS A 65 -7.18 -1.57 -15.30
C HIS A 65 -8.49 -1.25 -14.57
N ALA A 66 -8.59 -0.09 -13.94
CA ALA A 66 -9.80 0.29 -13.21
C ALA A 66 -10.99 0.43 -14.17
N ASP A 67 -12.12 -0.15 -13.78
CA ASP A 67 -13.33 -0.16 -14.61
C ASP A 67 -14.11 1.15 -14.58
N SER A 68 -13.84 1.99 -13.59
CA SER A 68 -14.55 3.27 -13.45
C SER A 68 -13.59 4.37 -13.04
N LYS A 69 -13.99 5.59 -13.39
CA LYS A 69 -13.22 6.78 -13.01
C LYS A 69 -13.14 6.95 -11.50
N GLU A 70 -14.24 6.65 -10.81
CA GLU A 70 -14.29 6.73 -9.35
C GLU A 70 -13.27 5.79 -8.70
N LEU A 71 -13.20 4.55 -9.18
CA LEU A 71 -12.24 3.59 -8.66
C LEU A 71 -10.81 4.04 -8.94
N GLU A 72 -10.55 4.52 -10.15
CA GLU A 72 -9.25 5.04 -10.54
C GLU A 72 -8.78 6.15 -9.60
N VAL A 73 -9.66 7.11 -9.31
CA VAL A 73 -9.34 8.24 -8.43
C VAL A 73 -9.05 7.77 -7.00
N ARG A 74 -9.83 6.82 -6.50
CA ARG A 74 -9.64 6.28 -5.15
C ARG A 74 -8.30 5.56 -5.02
N LEU A 75 -7.97 4.74 -6.01
CA LEU A 75 -6.70 4.00 -6.02
C LEU A 75 -5.52 4.97 -6.17
N ASP A 76 -5.68 6.00 -6.98
CA ASP A 76 -4.64 7.00 -7.17
C ASP A 76 -4.30 7.73 -5.86
N LYS A 77 -5.30 8.04 -5.06
CA LYS A 77 -5.09 8.69 -3.75
C LYS A 77 -4.27 7.78 -2.82
N ILE A 78 -4.56 6.49 -2.83
CA ILE A 78 -3.79 5.53 -2.04
C ILE A 78 -2.35 5.47 -2.57
N CYS A 79 -2.19 5.42 -3.88
CA CYS A 79 -0.88 5.40 -4.51
C CYS A 79 -0.03 6.61 -4.09
N GLN A 80 -0.62 7.80 -4.07
CA GLN A 80 0.06 9.02 -3.63
C GLN A 80 0.53 8.91 -2.18
N GLN A 81 -0.28 8.32 -1.31
CA GLN A 81 0.12 8.13 0.09
C GLN A 81 1.30 7.17 0.21
N LEU A 82 1.29 6.10 -0.59
CA LEU A 82 2.39 5.14 -0.60
C LEU A 82 3.68 5.76 -1.14
N GLU A 83 3.58 6.59 -2.18
CA GLU A 83 4.72 7.29 -2.74
C GLU A 83 5.34 8.25 -1.72
N LYS A 84 4.51 8.94 -0.94
CA LYS A 84 4.99 9.80 0.15
C LYS A 84 5.72 8.99 1.22
N ALA A 85 5.21 7.81 1.55
CA ALA A 85 5.85 6.94 2.52
C ALA A 85 7.20 6.43 2.02
N LEU A 86 7.31 6.22 0.72
CA LEU A 86 8.56 5.77 0.11
C LEU A 86 9.65 6.84 0.20
N GLY A 87 9.24 8.06 0.24
CA GLY A 87 10.13 9.20 0.38
C GLY A 87 10.42 9.90 -0.90
#